data_5a515cb0830d715fb58701991fb73023
#
_entry.id   5a515cb0830d715fb58701991fb73023
#
_cell.length_a   1.000
_cell.length_b   1.000
_cell.length_c   1.000
_cell.angle_alpha   90.00
_cell.angle_beta   90.00
_cell.angle_gamma   90.00
#
_symmetry.space_group_name_H-M   'P 1'
#
loop_
_entity.id
_entity.type
_entity.pdbx_description
1 polymer ?
#
loop_
_entity_poly.entity_id
_entity_poly.type
_entity_poly.pdbx_seq_one_letter_code
_entity_poly.pdbx_strand_id
1 'polypeptide(L)'
;MLKAYEFRIFPTKEQEQFLHKTNGLCRLYWNTALARKQDAWKNNEKWNIGTAKKVFEECKPEAIEWCNEIDSSALAAEWNDITSAFNNFFKSCKGQRKLRVGAPKFKSRKYSQVAITWTSMAKPKILKNGYLFLTRKLGPVKGTFHRWAEGDFKHATIKQTPTGKWFVKVCVDKKPEPKNTNGKSVGIDWNCRDEDFIVMSNGTKVKCPRFLQRSSKQLSHQQKIMSKRFVKGLETQSSNYYRQKQKVALLHEKVANQRKDWLHKLSRQICNEYETVVVEDINLQTMSKMNHGKVVGDQGFGMLRNMIAYKGNLVRVNPKNTSKTCHCCGFTNPKVKVGVNYWECPNCSAKHDRDINAALNILFKYNASQGIVGRERAESTNACGAPSSAVKHEVFISSFESFGSE
;
A
#
# COMPACT_ATOMS: atom_id res chain seq x y z
N MET A 1 -10.28 10.03 -12.34
CA MET A 1 -9.29 9.32 -11.52
C MET A 1 -9.90 8.92 -10.19
N LEU A 2 -9.85 7.62 -9.83
CA LEU A 2 -10.37 7.17 -8.55
C LEU A 2 -9.48 7.63 -7.38
N LYS A 3 -10.06 8.32 -6.41
CA LYS A 3 -9.40 8.80 -5.19
C LYS A 3 -10.17 8.33 -3.96
N ALA A 4 -9.48 7.77 -2.97
CA ALA A 4 -10.06 7.31 -1.73
C ALA A 4 -9.70 8.27 -0.58
N TYR A 5 -10.72 8.69 0.17
CA TYR A 5 -10.59 9.52 1.36
C TYR A 5 -10.93 8.68 2.58
N GLU A 6 -10.06 8.69 3.58
CA GLU A 6 -10.23 7.92 4.81
C GLU A 6 -10.52 8.87 5.98
N PHE A 7 -11.59 8.58 6.73
CA PHE A 7 -12.04 9.37 7.87
C PHE A 7 -12.25 8.47 9.08
N ARG A 8 -11.94 8.99 10.26
CA ARG A 8 -12.26 8.35 11.53
C ARG A 8 -13.75 8.50 11.81
N ILE A 9 -14.42 7.40 12.20
CA ILE A 9 -15.83 7.40 12.63
C ILE A 9 -15.97 6.80 14.01
N PHE A 10 -17.05 7.17 14.70
CA PHE A 10 -17.35 6.78 16.08
C PHE A 10 -18.78 6.23 16.15
N PRO A 11 -18.99 4.98 15.71
CA PRO A 11 -20.32 4.36 15.81
C PRO A 11 -20.73 4.14 17.26
N THR A 12 -22.03 4.20 17.54
CA THR A 12 -22.61 3.79 18.83
C THR A 12 -22.54 2.26 18.98
N LYS A 13 -22.83 1.74 20.17
CA LYS A 13 -22.85 0.28 20.40
C LYS A 13 -23.85 -0.44 19.49
N GLU A 14 -25.03 0.14 19.27
CA GLU A 14 -26.08 -0.39 18.37
C GLU A 14 -25.57 -0.39 16.92
N GLN A 15 -24.92 0.69 16.49
CA GLN A 15 -24.32 0.79 15.17
C GLN A 15 -23.16 -0.19 14.99
N GLU A 16 -22.32 -0.41 16.00
CA GLU A 16 -21.29 -1.43 15.97
C GLU A 16 -21.87 -2.84 15.82
N GLN A 17 -22.94 -3.15 16.57
CA GLN A 17 -23.66 -4.43 16.44
C GLN A 17 -24.22 -4.62 15.03
N PHE A 18 -24.86 -3.59 14.47
CA PHE A 18 -25.34 -3.59 13.09
C PHE A 18 -24.22 -3.87 12.09
N LEU A 19 -23.06 -3.18 12.23
CA LEU A 19 -21.91 -3.38 11.38
C LEU A 19 -21.33 -4.80 11.51
N HIS A 20 -21.26 -5.34 12.72
CA HIS A 20 -20.80 -6.72 12.93
C HIS A 20 -21.78 -7.76 12.34
N LYS A 21 -23.09 -7.58 12.50
CA LYS A 21 -24.12 -8.40 11.86
C LYS A 21 -23.97 -8.35 10.33
N THR A 22 -23.87 -7.15 9.75
CA THR A 22 -23.71 -6.95 8.31
C THR A 22 -22.44 -7.67 7.78
N ASN A 23 -21.30 -7.52 8.46
CA ASN A 23 -20.07 -8.23 8.08
C ASN A 23 -20.20 -9.75 8.22
N GLY A 24 -20.97 -10.22 9.19
CA GLY A 24 -21.31 -11.63 9.37
C GLY A 24 -22.08 -12.19 8.18
N LEU A 25 -23.09 -11.47 7.72
CA LEU A 25 -23.90 -11.85 6.57
C LEU A 25 -23.10 -11.81 5.25
N CYS A 26 -22.30 -10.78 5.04
CA CYS A 26 -21.39 -10.71 3.88
C CYS A 26 -20.43 -11.91 3.83
N ARG A 27 -19.89 -12.32 5.00
CA ARG A 27 -19.05 -13.51 5.09
C ARG A 27 -19.82 -14.79 4.79
N LEU A 28 -21.03 -14.94 5.33
CA LEU A 28 -21.88 -16.09 5.02
C LEU A 28 -22.17 -16.17 3.53
N TYR A 29 -22.57 -15.05 2.93
CA TYR A 29 -22.82 -14.96 1.50
C TYR A 29 -21.63 -15.37 0.65
N TRP A 30 -20.43 -14.84 0.95
CA TRP A 30 -19.19 -15.26 0.30
C TRP A 30 -18.96 -16.77 0.40
N ASN A 31 -19.10 -17.32 1.60
CA ASN A 31 -18.84 -18.73 1.85
C ASN A 31 -19.86 -19.66 1.14
N THR A 32 -21.13 -19.28 1.15
CA THR A 32 -22.18 -20.02 0.42
C THR A 32 -21.92 -20.02 -1.09
N ALA A 33 -21.59 -18.85 -1.66
CA ALA A 33 -21.27 -18.77 -3.08
C ALA A 33 -20.03 -19.59 -3.46
N LEU A 34 -19.01 -19.61 -2.59
CA LEU A 34 -17.81 -20.41 -2.80
C LEU A 34 -18.08 -21.91 -2.69
N ALA A 35 -18.85 -22.35 -1.68
CA ALA A 35 -19.25 -23.75 -1.53
C ALA A 35 -20.00 -24.24 -2.77
N ARG A 36 -21.01 -23.49 -3.21
CA ARG A 36 -21.78 -23.83 -4.43
C ARG A 36 -20.90 -23.92 -5.67
N LYS A 37 -19.89 -23.05 -5.79
CA LYS A 37 -18.92 -23.15 -6.89
C LYS A 37 -18.12 -24.45 -6.84
N GLN A 38 -17.70 -24.84 -5.65
CA GLN A 38 -16.94 -26.09 -5.46
C GLN A 38 -17.79 -27.32 -5.74
N ASP A 39 -19.06 -27.30 -5.31
CA ASP A 39 -19.99 -28.41 -5.56
C ASP A 39 -20.31 -28.53 -7.05
N ALA A 40 -20.62 -27.45 -7.73
CA ALA A 40 -20.84 -27.44 -9.17
C ALA A 40 -19.62 -27.97 -9.94
N TRP A 41 -18.41 -27.64 -9.49
CA TRP A 41 -17.19 -28.19 -10.10
C TRP A 41 -17.09 -29.70 -9.91
N LYS A 42 -17.36 -30.23 -8.70
CA LYS A 42 -17.33 -31.69 -8.41
C LYS A 42 -18.34 -32.45 -9.25
N ASN A 43 -19.51 -31.87 -9.48
CA ASN A 43 -20.62 -32.46 -10.20
C ASN A 43 -20.57 -32.20 -11.72
N ASN A 44 -19.49 -31.56 -12.24
CA ASN A 44 -19.38 -31.13 -13.63
C ASN A 44 -20.55 -30.26 -14.13
N GLU A 45 -21.18 -29.49 -13.20
CA GLU A 45 -22.27 -28.60 -13.52
C GLU A 45 -21.75 -27.23 -13.96
N LYS A 46 -22.49 -26.58 -14.87
CA LYS A 46 -22.23 -25.18 -15.22
C LYS A 46 -22.55 -24.27 -14.02
N TRP A 47 -21.51 -23.68 -13.44
CA TRP A 47 -21.71 -22.72 -12.36
C TRP A 47 -21.99 -21.31 -12.91
N ASN A 48 -23.09 -20.74 -12.42
CA ASN A 48 -23.46 -19.37 -12.67
C ASN A 48 -23.55 -18.64 -11.30
N ILE A 49 -22.91 -17.47 -11.21
CA ILE A 49 -22.98 -16.67 -9.99
C ILE A 49 -24.40 -16.16 -9.69
N GLY A 50 -25.26 -16.01 -10.71
CA GLY A 50 -26.69 -15.75 -10.55
C GLY A 50 -27.41 -16.82 -9.77
N THR A 51 -27.13 -18.09 -10.03
CA THR A 51 -27.67 -19.23 -9.29
C THR A 51 -27.25 -19.21 -7.82
N ALA A 52 -25.98 -18.90 -7.54
CA ALA A 52 -25.50 -18.81 -6.15
C ALA A 52 -26.21 -17.68 -5.37
N LYS A 53 -26.51 -16.58 -6.03
CA LYS A 53 -27.29 -15.48 -5.43
C LYS A 53 -28.71 -15.93 -5.12
N LYS A 54 -29.39 -16.60 -6.05
CA LYS A 54 -30.75 -17.09 -5.87
C LYS A 54 -30.85 -18.06 -4.69
N VAL A 55 -29.95 -19.05 -4.64
CA VAL A 55 -29.87 -19.99 -3.52
C VAL A 55 -29.67 -19.28 -2.18
N PHE A 56 -28.80 -18.28 -2.13
CA PHE A 56 -28.60 -17.51 -0.91
C PHE A 56 -29.86 -16.77 -0.47
N GLU A 57 -30.57 -16.13 -1.41
CA GLU A 57 -31.81 -15.41 -1.11
C GLU A 57 -32.94 -16.36 -0.66
N GLU A 58 -32.99 -17.56 -1.19
CA GLU A 58 -33.94 -18.61 -0.80
C GLU A 58 -33.67 -19.13 0.62
N CYS A 59 -32.40 -19.40 0.98
CA CYS A 59 -32.02 -19.92 2.30
C CYS A 59 -31.90 -18.85 3.39
N LYS A 60 -31.78 -17.58 3.03
CA LYS A 60 -31.52 -16.48 3.96
C LYS A 60 -32.55 -16.31 5.07
N PRO A 61 -33.88 -16.33 4.80
CA PRO A 61 -34.91 -16.17 5.83
C PRO A 61 -34.93 -17.29 6.86
N GLU A 62 -34.66 -18.52 6.44
CA GLU A 62 -34.67 -19.69 7.31
C GLU A 62 -33.38 -19.77 8.15
N ALA A 63 -32.25 -19.34 7.60
CA ALA A 63 -30.96 -19.43 8.26
C ALA A 63 -30.75 -18.36 9.33
N ILE A 64 -31.35 -17.16 9.19
CA ILE A 64 -30.98 -16.02 10.03
C ILE A 64 -32.15 -15.01 10.15
N GLU A 65 -32.82 -14.98 11.27
CA GLU A 65 -33.96 -14.09 11.55
C GLU A 65 -33.66 -12.61 11.31
N TRP A 66 -32.46 -12.17 11.68
CA TRP A 66 -32.03 -10.77 11.57
C TRP A 66 -31.53 -10.34 10.17
N CYS A 67 -31.59 -11.21 9.15
CA CYS A 67 -31.15 -10.86 7.78
C CYS A 67 -31.87 -9.63 7.22
N ASN A 68 -33.16 -9.49 7.52
CA ASN A 68 -33.97 -8.36 7.05
C ASN A 68 -33.63 -7.02 7.72
N GLU A 69 -32.90 -7.05 8.85
CA GLU A 69 -32.40 -5.84 9.50
C GLU A 69 -31.25 -5.20 8.73
N ILE A 70 -30.58 -5.96 7.84
CA ILE A 70 -29.34 -5.55 7.16
C ILE A 70 -29.65 -4.93 5.80
N ASP A 71 -28.74 -4.07 5.36
CA ASP A 71 -28.81 -3.38 4.09
C ASP A 71 -28.33 -4.28 2.93
N SER A 72 -29.21 -4.52 1.96
CA SER A 72 -28.94 -5.35 0.79
C SER A 72 -27.82 -4.79 -0.11
N SER A 73 -27.54 -3.49 -0.06
CA SER A 73 -26.47 -2.86 -0.87
C SER A 73 -25.08 -3.33 -0.47
N ALA A 74 -24.86 -3.76 0.78
CA ALA A 74 -23.62 -4.38 1.23
C ALA A 74 -23.40 -5.77 0.58
N LEU A 75 -24.47 -6.55 0.41
CA LEU A 75 -24.43 -7.84 -0.28
C LEU A 75 -24.12 -7.69 -1.77
N ALA A 76 -24.61 -6.64 -2.42
CA ALA A 76 -24.28 -6.36 -3.82
C ALA A 76 -22.78 -6.08 -4.02
N ALA A 77 -22.12 -5.43 -3.06
CA ALA A 77 -20.67 -5.26 -3.10
C ALA A 77 -19.92 -6.59 -2.95
N GLU A 78 -20.35 -7.44 -2.02
CA GLU A 78 -19.73 -8.76 -1.80
C GLU A 78 -19.88 -9.67 -3.04
N TRP A 79 -20.98 -9.56 -3.76
CA TRP A 79 -21.21 -10.18 -5.05
C TRP A 79 -20.15 -9.80 -6.10
N ASN A 80 -19.88 -8.49 -6.22
CA ASN A 80 -18.87 -7.99 -7.13
C ASN A 80 -17.46 -8.46 -6.73
N ASP A 81 -17.20 -8.55 -5.43
CA ASP A 81 -15.91 -8.98 -4.90
C ASP A 81 -15.64 -10.47 -5.19
N ILE A 82 -16.62 -11.36 -5.00
CA ILE A 82 -16.43 -12.80 -5.30
C ILE A 82 -16.29 -13.03 -6.81
N THR A 83 -17.06 -12.32 -7.63
CA THR A 83 -16.96 -12.38 -9.09
C THR A 83 -15.57 -11.94 -9.55
N SER A 84 -15.08 -10.83 -9.02
CA SER A 84 -13.75 -10.31 -9.30
C SER A 84 -12.64 -11.25 -8.86
N ALA A 85 -12.81 -11.90 -7.71
CA ALA A 85 -11.85 -12.88 -7.19
C ALA A 85 -11.70 -14.09 -8.12
N PHE A 86 -12.82 -14.65 -8.60
CA PHE A 86 -12.78 -15.75 -9.57
C PHE A 86 -12.22 -15.33 -10.93
N ASN A 87 -12.63 -14.16 -11.45
CA ASN A 87 -12.08 -13.62 -12.70
C ASN A 87 -10.56 -13.44 -12.62
N ASN A 88 -10.05 -12.92 -11.49
CA ASN A 88 -8.62 -12.77 -11.25
C ASN A 88 -7.90 -14.11 -11.17
N PHE A 89 -8.51 -15.11 -10.54
CA PHE A 89 -7.97 -16.47 -10.48
C PHE A 89 -7.87 -17.08 -11.88
N PHE A 90 -8.94 -17.04 -12.68
CA PHE A 90 -8.94 -17.62 -14.03
C PHE A 90 -7.96 -16.88 -14.97
N LYS A 91 -7.87 -15.55 -14.90
CA LYS A 91 -6.84 -14.80 -15.63
C LYS A 91 -5.42 -15.21 -15.21
N SER A 92 -5.23 -15.55 -13.93
CA SER A 92 -3.94 -16.04 -13.44
C SER A 92 -3.61 -17.44 -13.97
N CYS A 93 -4.59 -18.34 -14.02
CA CYS A 93 -4.43 -19.68 -14.61
C CYS A 93 -4.09 -19.62 -16.11
N LYS A 94 -4.65 -18.64 -16.83
CA LYS A 94 -4.38 -18.40 -18.25
C LYS A 94 -3.08 -17.64 -18.54
N GLY A 95 -2.26 -17.36 -17.52
CA GLY A 95 -1.01 -16.60 -17.68
C GLY A 95 -1.20 -15.10 -17.99
N GLN A 96 -2.42 -14.58 -17.94
CA GLN A 96 -2.76 -13.19 -18.28
C GLN A 96 -2.43 -12.19 -17.16
N ARG A 97 -1.75 -12.62 -16.09
CA ARG A 97 -1.35 -11.78 -14.96
C ARG A 97 0.13 -11.96 -14.63
N LYS A 98 0.83 -10.84 -14.42
CA LYS A 98 2.24 -10.85 -13.97
C LYS A 98 2.43 -11.57 -12.62
N LEU A 99 1.42 -11.48 -11.72
CA LEU A 99 1.45 -12.11 -10.40
C LEU A 99 0.43 -13.23 -10.33
N ARG A 100 0.87 -14.41 -9.86
CA ARG A 100 0.00 -15.56 -9.66
C ARG A 100 -0.98 -15.29 -8.51
N VAL A 101 -2.27 -15.51 -8.78
CA VAL A 101 -3.36 -15.39 -7.81
C VAL A 101 -3.94 -16.78 -7.59
N GLY A 102 -4.03 -17.20 -6.33
CA GLY A 102 -4.67 -18.49 -5.97
C GLY A 102 -6.20 -18.41 -6.03
N ALA A 103 -6.84 -19.58 -5.91
CA ALA A 103 -8.28 -19.68 -5.82
C ALA A 103 -8.83 -18.94 -4.59
N PRO A 104 -10.06 -18.38 -4.66
CA PRO A 104 -10.73 -17.78 -3.50
C PRO A 104 -10.83 -18.80 -2.34
N LYS A 105 -10.70 -18.29 -1.11
CA LYS A 105 -10.76 -19.09 0.11
C LYS A 105 -11.97 -18.72 0.95
N PHE A 106 -12.43 -19.64 1.80
CA PHE A 106 -13.47 -19.36 2.79
C PHE A 106 -13.01 -18.28 3.77
N LYS A 107 -13.93 -17.37 4.10
CA LYS A 107 -13.71 -16.32 5.10
C LYS A 107 -14.08 -16.86 6.49
N SER A 108 -13.20 -16.72 7.48
CA SER A 108 -13.49 -17.09 8.87
C SER A 108 -13.67 -15.87 9.77
N ARG A 109 -14.49 -16.00 10.83
CA ARG A 109 -14.67 -14.93 11.83
C ARG A 109 -13.35 -14.57 12.54
N LYS A 110 -12.52 -15.58 12.79
CA LYS A 110 -11.27 -15.42 13.55
C LYS A 110 -10.19 -14.63 12.80
N TYR A 111 -10.13 -14.79 11.47
CA TYR A 111 -9.05 -14.23 10.65
C TYR A 111 -9.51 -13.10 9.72
N SER A 112 -10.82 -12.90 9.56
CA SER A 112 -11.36 -11.84 8.73
C SER A 112 -11.49 -10.52 9.51
N GLN A 113 -10.94 -9.44 8.95
CA GLN A 113 -11.20 -8.10 9.47
C GLN A 113 -12.62 -7.66 9.10
N VAL A 114 -13.23 -6.85 9.95
CA VAL A 114 -14.51 -6.21 9.59
C VAL A 114 -14.23 -5.18 8.51
N ALA A 115 -14.78 -5.41 7.33
CA ALA A 115 -14.71 -4.50 6.19
C ALA A 115 -15.98 -4.68 5.36
N ILE A 116 -16.80 -3.65 5.29
CA ILE A 116 -18.11 -3.67 4.64
C ILE A 116 -18.12 -2.57 3.59
N THR A 117 -18.43 -2.92 2.36
CA THR A 117 -18.48 -1.97 1.24
C THR A 117 -19.92 -1.74 0.83
N TRP A 118 -20.27 -0.48 0.63
CA TRP A 118 -21.54 -0.04 0.03
C TRP A 118 -21.24 0.55 -1.33
N THR A 119 -22.00 0.10 -2.33
CA THR A 119 -21.87 0.56 -3.72
C THR A 119 -22.54 1.93 -3.94
N SER A 120 -22.54 2.42 -5.17
CA SER A 120 -23.07 3.73 -5.56
C SER A 120 -24.56 3.98 -5.22
N MET A 121 -25.32 2.93 -4.93
CA MET A 121 -26.73 3.08 -4.49
C MET A 121 -26.84 3.78 -3.13
N ALA A 122 -25.84 3.62 -2.26
CA ALA A 122 -25.75 4.32 -0.98
C ALA A 122 -24.89 5.58 -1.16
N LYS A 123 -25.49 6.67 -1.64
CA LYS A 123 -24.75 7.95 -1.76
C LYS A 123 -24.48 8.51 -0.35
N PRO A 124 -23.25 8.46 0.15
CA PRO A 124 -22.95 8.98 1.47
C PRO A 124 -23.10 10.50 1.48
N LYS A 125 -23.68 10.99 2.54
CA LYS A 125 -23.83 12.44 2.79
C LYS A 125 -23.14 12.78 4.10
N ILE A 126 -22.23 13.76 4.09
CA ILE A 126 -21.78 14.40 5.33
C ILE A 126 -22.83 15.44 5.71
N LEU A 127 -23.33 15.31 6.92
CA LEU A 127 -24.24 16.27 7.52
C LEU A 127 -23.45 17.42 8.18
N LYS A 128 -24.02 18.61 8.26
CA LYS A 128 -23.37 19.81 8.82
C LYS A 128 -22.80 19.64 10.22
N ASN A 129 -23.30 18.65 10.98
CA ASN A 129 -22.90 18.39 12.38
C ASN A 129 -21.73 17.39 12.53
N GLY A 130 -20.97 17.07 11.46
CA GLY A 130 -19.89 16.08 11.55
C GLY A 130 -20.38 14.64 11.58
N TYR A 131 -21.58 14.37 11.07
CA TYR A 131 -22.13 13.03 10.91
C TYR A 131 -22.05 12.57 9.46
N LEU A 132 -21.76 11.30 9.26
CA LEU A 132 -21.86 10.62 7.97
C LEU A 132 -23.19 9.87 7.94
N PHE A 133 -24.01 10.13 6.94
CA PHE A 133 -25.18 9.31 6.61
C PHE A 133 -24.81 8.42 5.42
N LEU A 134 -24.84 7.11 5.60
CA LEU A 134 -24.51 6.13 4.57
C LEU A 134 -25.76 5.36 4.11
N THR A 135 -26.50 4.79 5.07
CA THR A 135 -27.75 4.08 4.81
C THR A 135 -28.80 4.40 5.90
N ARG A 136 -30.09 4.20 5.58
CA ARG A 136 -31.17 4.42 6.56
C ARG A 136 -31.03 3.51 7.78
N LYS A 137 -30.68 2.23 7.57
CA LYS A 137 -30.58 1.23 8.64
C LYS A 137 -29.42 1.46 9.59
N LEU A 138 -28.29 1.97 9.09
CA LEU A 138 -27.16 2.34 9.94
C LEU A 138 -27.41 3.68 10.68
N GLY A 139 -28.18 4.58 10.05
CA GLY A 139 -28.37 5.94 10.55
C GLY A 139 -27.14 6.83 10.44
N PRO A 140 -27.19 8.04 11.02
CA PRO A 140 -26.06 8.97 11.01
C PRO A 140 -24.95 8.52 11.98
N VAL A 141 -23.71 8.40 11.50
CA VAL A 141 -22.54 8.00 12.30
C VAL A 141 -21.64 9.21 12.52
N LYS A 142 -21.31 9.52 13.76
CA LYS A 142 -20.37 10.60 14.11
C LYS A 142 -18.97 10.32 13.54
N GLY A 143 -18.30 11.35 13.01
CA GLY A 143 -16.96 11.20 12.45
C GLY A 143 -16.16 12.51 12.46
N THR A 144 -14.87 12.40 12.13
CA THR A 144 -14.00 13.56 11.95
C THR A 144 -13.74 13.76 10.46
N PHE A 145 -14.39 14.76 9.87
CA PHE A 145 -14.34 15.07 8.46
C PHE A 145 -13.62 16.41 8.26
N HIS A 146 -12.30 16.41 8.18
CA HIS A 146 -11.47 17.60 8.02
C HIS A 146 -11.40 18.12 6.58
N ARG A 147 -11.90 17.35 5.63
CA ARG A 147 -12.01 17.68 4.20
C ARG A 147 -13.12 16.85 3.58
N TRP A 148 -13.74 17.33 2.51
CA TRP A 148 -14.72 16.55 1.77
C TRP A 148 -14.12 15.86 0.55
N ALA A 149 -14.72 14.74 0.18
CA ALA A 149 -14.37 14.02 -1.03
C ALA A 149 -15.16 14.62 -2.20
N GLU A 150 -14.59 15.61 -2.88
CA GLU A 150 -15.16 16.15 -4.12
C GLU A 150 -15.04 15.13 -5.24
N GLY A 151 -16.11 14.97 -6.05
CA GLY A 151 -16.17 14.08 -7.21
C GLY A 151 -17.37 13.15 -7.15
N ASP A 152 -17.51 12.32 -8.17
CA ASP A 152 -18.59 11.34 -8.28
C ASP A 152 -18.35 10.16 -7.35
N PHE A 153 -19.29 9.94 -6.43
CA PHE A 153 -19.21 8.82 -5.51
C PHE A 153 -19.30 7.48 -6.24
N LYS A 154 -18.40 6.57 -5.90
CA LYS A 154 -18.37 5.19 -6.42
C LYS A 154 -18.75 4.17 -5.35
N HIS A 155 -18.08 4.16 -4.21
CA HIS A 155 -18.37 3.27 -3.10
C HIS A 155 -17.80 3.82 -1.78
N ALA A 156 -18.36 3.36 -0.67
CA ALA A 156 -17.79 3.58 0.66
C ALA A 156 -17.50 2.24 1.34
N THR A 157 -16.39 2.16 2.06
CA THR A 157 -16.03 0.98 2.85
C THR A 157 -15.82 1.38 4.30
N ILE A 158 -16.62 0.82 5.22
CA ILE A 158 -16.38 0.94 6.66
C ILE A 158 -15.49 -0.22 7.10
N LYS A 159 -14.46 0.09 7.87
CA LYS A 159 -13.47 -0.87 8.35
C LYS A 159 -13.19 -0.69 9.82
N GLN A 160 -13.10 -1.80 10.57
CA GLN A 160 -12.58 -1.82 11.92
C GLN A 160 -11.12 -2.26 11.91
N THR A 161 -10.27 -1.51 12.63
CA THR A 161 -8.87 -1.90 12.83
C THR A 161 -8.74 -2.95 13.94
N PRO A 162 -7.62 -3.68 14.01
CA PRO A 162 -7.34 -4.59 15.13
C PRO A 162 -7.31 -3.92 16.51
N THR A 163 -7.19 -2.59 16.55
CA THR A 163 -7.25 -1.77 17.78
C THR A 163 -8.66 -1.36 18.17
N GLY A 164 -9.69 -1.81 17.42
CA GLY A 164 -11.10 -1.48 17.66
C GLY A 164 -11.56 -0.16 17.07
N LYS A 165 -10.67 0.58 16.39
CA LYS A 165 -11.01 1.86 15.78
C LYS A 165 -11.75 1.66 14.47
N TRP A 166 -12.76 2.52 14.19
CA TRP A 166 -13.54 2.50 12.97
C TRP A 166 -13.14 3.62 12.02
N PHE A 167 -13.07 3.27 10.74
CA PHE A 167 -12.78 4.20 9.66
C PHE A 167 -13.76 3.99 8.51
N VAL A 168 -14.10 5.06 7.82
CA VAL A 168 -14.79 5.00 6.53
C VAL A 168 -13.84 5.46 5.44
N LYS A 169 -13.77 4.70 4.36
CA LYS A 169 -13.08 5.08 3.11
C LYS A 169 -14.14 5.39 2.07
N VAL A 170 -14.16 6.64 1.64
CA VAL A 170 -15.06 7.10 0.57
C VAL A 170 -14.26 7.18 -0.71
N CYS A 171 -14.64 6.39 -1.71
CA CYS A 171 -14.02 6.39 -3.04
C CYS A 171 -14.85 7.22 -4.00
N VAL A 172 -14.21 8.20 -4.62
CA VAL A 172 -14.83 9.10 -5.60
C VAL A 172 -14.03 9.09 -6.89
N ASP A 173 -14.71 9.38 -8.00
CA ASP A 173 -14.08 9.69 -9.26
C ASP A 173 -13.95 11.21 -9.37
N LYS A 174 -12.71 11.68 -9.36
CA LYS A 174 -12.37 13.11 -9.42
C LYS A 174 -11.50 13.37 -10.63
N LYS A 175 -11.64 14.56 -11.22
CA LYS A 175 -10.68 15.03 -12.22
C LYS A 175 -9.26 15.01 -11.63
N PRO A 176 -8.25 14.61 -12.41
CA PRO A 176 -6.87 14.63 -11.95
C PRO A 176 -6.51 16.03 -11.43
N GLU A 177 -5.86 16.11 -10.29
CA GLU A 177 -5.26 17.37 -9.84
C GLU A 177 -4.10 17.73 -10.79
N PRO A 178 -3.89 19.03 -11.08
CA PRO A 178 -2.75 19.43 -11.89
C PRO A 178 -1.47 18.95 -11.22
N LYS A 179 -0.62 18.30 -12.01
CA LYS A 179 0.70 17.87 -11.58
C LYS A 179 1.69 18.99 -11.81
N ASN A 180 2.82 18.91 -11.14
CA ASN A 180 3.94 19.81 -11.40
C ASN A 180 4.39 19.66 -12.87
N THR A 181 4.64 20.78 -13.56
CA THR A 181 5.02 20.86 -14.98
C THR A 181 6.26 21.74 -15.15
N ASN A 182 7.23 21.62 -14.23
CA ASN A 182 8.45 22.44 -14.25
C ASN A 182 9.57 21.85 -15.13
N GLY A 183 9.32 20.78 -15.86
CA GLY A 183 10.29 20.10 -16.74
C GLY A 183 11.39 19.35 -16.01
N LYS A 184 11.48 19.43 -14.67
CA LYS A 184 12.55 18.75 -13.90
C LYS A 184 12.29 17.27 -13.74
N SER A 185 13.29 16.45 -14.02
CA SER A 185 13.25 15.00 -13.85
C SER A 185 14.30 14.53 -12.86
N VAL A 186 13.99 13.47 -12.10
CA VAL A 186 14.92 12.86 -11.15
C VAL A 186 14.91 11.34 -11.25
N GLY A 187 16.09 10.72 -11.29
CA GLY A 187 16.27 9.28 -11.13
C GLY A 187 16.40 8.92 -9.66
N ILE A 188 15.72 7.87 -9.22
CA ILE A 188 15.77 7.40 -7.83
C ILE A 188 16.18 5.93 -7.80
N ASP A 189 17.28 5.65 -7.11
CA ASP A 189 17.70 4.30 -6.75
C ASP A 189 17.18 3.93 -5.35
N TRP A 190 16.74 2.67 -5.19
CA TRP A 190 16.23 2.11 -3.94
C TRP A 190 17.36 1.42 -3.17
N ASN A 191 17.66 1.93 -1.99
CA ASN A 191 18.65 1.28 -1.13
C ASN A 191 17.98 0.53 0.03
N CYS A 192 18.31 -0.75 0.22
CA CYS A 192 17.80 -1.58 1.31
C CYS A 192 18.88 -2.06 2.29
N ARG A 193 20.13 -1.69 2.12
CA ARG A 193 21.24 -2.22 2.91
C ARG A 193 21.71 -1.26 3.99
N ASP A 194 22.01 -0.04 3.59
CA ASP A 194 22.57 0.98 4.46
C ASP A 194 21.48 1.80 5.15
N GLU A 195 21.85 2.86 5.81
CA GLU A 195 20.91 3.79 6.43
C GLU A 195 20.05 4.53 5.41
N ASP A 196 20.53 4.65 4.18
CA ASP A 196 19.86 5.35 3.12
C ASP A 196 18.67 4.54 2.61
N PHE A 197 17.55 5.23 2.39
CA PHE A 197 16.31 4.67 1.88
C PHE A 197 16.22 4.80 0.37
N ILE A 198 16.53 6.00 -0.13
CA ILE A 198 16.61 6.32 -1.54
C ILE A 198 17.80 7.23 -1.80
N VAL A 199 18.39 7.08 -2.98
CA VAL A 199 19.44 7.95 -3.50
C VAL A 199 18.95 8.56 -4.80
N MET A 200 19.04 9.88 -4.92
CA MET A 200 18.57 10.63 -6.08
C MET A 200 19.73 10.98 -7.01
N SER A 201 19.42 11.17 -8.30
CA SER A 201 20.41 11.53 -9.33
C SER A 201 21.08 12.88 -9.12
N ASN A 202 20.52 13.76 -8.28
CA ASN A 202 21.14 15.01 -7.84
C ASN A 202 22.13 14.85 -6.66
N GLY A 203 22.42 13.59 -6.24
CA GLY A 203 23.30 13.27 -5.11
C GLY A 203 22.61 13.25 -3.74
N THR A 204 21.33 13.62 -3.64
CA THR A 204 20.60 13.63 -2.37
C THR A 204 20.38 12.20 -1.88
N LYS A 205 20.73 11.93 -0.62
CA LYS A 205 20.51 10.68 0.07
C LYS A 205 19.45 10.88 1.17
N VAL A 206 18.37 10.13 1.12
CA VAL A 206 17.29 10.20 2.12
C VAL A 206 17.41 8.99 3.06
N LYS A 207 17.64 9.26 4.34
CA LYS A 207 17.74 8.21 5.36
C LYS A 207 16.39 7.62 5.75
N CYS A 208 16.35 6.32 6.05
CA CYS A 208 15.15 5.65 6.55
C CYS A 208 15.02 5.83 8.07
N PRO A 209 13.86 6.30 8.59
CA PRO A 209 13.66 6.42 10.04
C PRO A 209 13.60 5.09 10.80
N ARG A 210 13.46 3.94 10.10
CA ARG A 210 13.46 2.56 10.65
C ARG A 210 12.50 2.38 11.84
N PHE A 211 11.26 2.83 11.68
CA PHE A 211 10.24 2.85 12.74
C PHE A 211 9.99 1.48 13.40
N LEU A 212 9.95 0.40 12.60
CA LEU A 212 9.80 -0.96 13.12
C LEU A 212 11.01 -1.40 13.92
N GLN A 213 12.22 -1.10 13.44
CA GLN A 213 13.46 -1.46 14.11
C GLN A 213 13.56 -0.75 15.47
N ARG A 214 13.25 0.55 15.52
CA ARG A 214 13.21 1.32 16.78
C ARG A 214 12.21 0.74 17.78
N SER A 215 11.07 0.24 17.29
CA SER A 215 10.01 -0.35 18.14
C SER A 215 10.22 -1.85 18.40
N SER A 216 11.23 -2.48 17.81
CA SER A 216 11.37 -3.95 17.78
C SER A 216 11.53 -4.58 19.16
N LYS A 217 12.32 -3.99 20.05
CA LYS A 217 12.52 -4.49 21.43
C LYS A 217 11.20 -4.49 22.22
N GLN A 218 10.47 -3.36 22.16
CA GLN A 218 9.18 -3.24 22.83
C GLN A 218 8.14 -4.20 22.23
N LEU A 219 8.08 -4.30 20.91
CA LEU A 219 7.16 -5.20 20.21
C LEU A 219 7.43 -6.65 20.57
N SER A 220 8.69 -7.10 20.52
CA SER A 220 9.09 -8.47 20.89
C SER A 220 8.73 -8.80 22.32
N HIS A 221 8.95 -7.87 23.25
CA HIS A 221 8.58 -8.05 24.66
C HIS A 221 7.05 -8.24 24.80
N GLN A 222 6.24 -7.37 24.19
CA GLN A 222 4.78 -7.46 24.27
C GLN A 222 4.25 -8.72 23.58
N GLN A 223 4.85 -9.13 22.46
CA GLN A 223 4.50 -10.39 21.79
C GLN A 223 4.85 -11.62 22.62
N LYS A 224 6.01 -11.63 23.33
CA LYS A 224 6.39 -12.71 24.24
C LYS A 224 5.39 -12.87 25.39
N ILE A 225 4.92 -11.76 25.98
CA ILE A 225 3.86 -11.79 27.00
C ILE A 225 2.55 -12.33 26.41
N MET A 226 2.17 -11.89 25.20
CA MET A 226 0.97 -12.37 24.52
C MET A 226 1.02 -13.87 24.26
N SER A 227 2.16 -14.38 23.79
CA SER A 227 2.36 -15.82 23.52
C SER A 227 2.25 -16.67 24.80
N LYS A 228 2.78 -16.18 25.93
CA LYS A 228 2.65 -16.88 27.22
C LYS A 228 1.22 -16.95 27.73
N ARG A 229 0.35 -16.01 27.35
CA ARG A 229 -1.08 -15.98 27.74
C ARG A 229 -1.98 -16.76 26.80
N PHE A 230 -1.47 -17.19 25.65
CA PHE A 230 -2.23 -17.95 24.68
C PHE A 230 -2.32 -19.41 25.09
N VAL A 231 -3.54 -19.94 25.17
CA VAL A 231 -3.80 -21.37 25.44
C VAL A 231 -4.29 -22.03 24.17
N LYS A 232 -3.52 -23.02 23.68
CA LYS A 232 -3.87 -23.76 22.48
C LYS A 232 -5.14 -24.62 22.74
N GLY A 233 -6.05 -24.68 21.77
CA GLY A 233 -7.28 -25.48 21.84
C GLY A 233 -8.48 -24.74 22.42
N LEU A 234 -8.33 -23.62 23.10
CA LEU A 234 -9.47 -22.82 23.56
C LEU A 234 -10.07 -22.00 22.41
N GLU A 235 -11.39 -22.04 22.24
CA GLU A 235 -12.10 -21.17 21.30
C GLU A 235 -12.01 -19.70 21.74
N THR A 236 -12.17 -19.45 23.03
CA THR A 236 -12.12 -18.13 23.64
C THR A 236 -10.96 -18.04 24.61
N GLN A 237 -10.09 -17.07 24.42
CA GLN A 237 -8.95 -16.80 25.28
C GLN A 237 -9.33 -15.92 26.49
N SER A 238 -8.45 -15.82 27.48
CA SER A 238 -8.68 -14.98 28.66
C SER A 238 -8.74 -13.48 28.31
N SER A 239 -9.44 -12.69 29.14
CA SER A 239 -9.48 -11.22 29.02
C SER A 239 -8.07 -10.60 29.04
N ASN A 240 -7.15 -11.17 29.81
CA ASN A 240 -5.77 -10.73 29.87
C ASN A 240 -5.01 -10.98 28.56
N TYR A 241 -5.32 -12.06 27.83
CA TYR A 241 -4.79 -12.28 26.50
C TYR A 241 -5.30 -11.21 25.51
N TYR A 242 -6.60 -10.92 25.52
CA TYR A 242 -7.18 -9.90 24.61
C TYR A 242 -6.67 -8.50 24.92
N ARG A 243 -6.50 -8.12 26.18
CA ARG A 243 -5.85 -6.84 26.57
C ARG A 243 -4.41 -6.77 26.04
N GLN A 244 -3.66 -7.88 26.13
CA GLN A 244 -2.29 -7.93 25.64
C GLN A 244 -2.23 -7.88 24.12
N LYS A 245 -3.13 -8.59 23.42
CA LYS A 245 -3.29 -8.53 21.97
C LYS A 245 -3.55 -7.09 21.47
N GLN A 246 -4.37 -6.34 22.22
CA GLN A 246 -4.63 -4.94 21.91
C GLN A 246 -3.37 -4.06 22.06
N LYS A 247 -2.55 -4.27 23.09
CA LYS A 247 -1.27 -3.55 23.26
C LYS A 247 -0.33 -3.80 22.07
N VAL A 248 -0.21 -5.04 21.62
CA VAL A 248 0.58 -5.41 20.43
C VAL A 248 0.02 -4.74 19.17
N ALA A 249 -1.31 -4.74 19.00
CA ALA A 249 -1.97 -4.09 17.87
C ALA A 249 -1.73 -2.57 17.83
N LEU A 250 -1.77 -1.90 18.99
CA LEU A 250 -1.48 -0.46 19.10
C LEU A 250 -0.04 -0.12 18.69
N LEU A 251 0.95 -0.95 19.07
CA LEU A 251 2.33 -0.76 18.65
C LEU A 251 2.50 -0.90 17.12
N HIS A 252 1.87 -1.92 16.53
CA HIS A 252 1.86 -2.08 15.06
C HIS A 252 1.18 -0.91 14.36
N GLU A 253 0.05 -0.43 14.90
CA GLU A 253 -0.66 0.73 14.36
C GLU A 253 0.21 2.00 14.42
N LYS A 254 0.90 2.25 15.55
CA LYS A 254 1.83 3.38 15.71
C LYS A 254 2.91 3.35 14.62
N VAL A 255 3.61 2.23 14.46
CA VAL A 255 4.67 2.06 13.45
C VAL A 255 4.12 2.26 12.03
N ALA A 256 2.95 1.69 11.72
CA ALA A 256 2.33 1.82 10.41
C ALA A 256 1.93 3.28 10.10
N ASN A 257 1.39 4.00 11.09
CA ASN A 257 0.99 5.40 10.95
C ASN A 257 2.20 6.32 10.78
N GLN A 258 3.26 6.15 11.58
CA GLN A 258 4.51 6.90 11.46
C GLN A 258 5.13 6.72 10.08
N ARG A 259 5.22 5.47 9.59
CA ARG A 259 5.71 5.17 8.23
C ARG A 259 4.86 5.83 7.15
N LYS A 260 3.53 5.70 7.26
CA LYS A 260 2.58 6.27 6.30
C LYS A 260 2.72 7.79 6.23
N ASP A 261 2.78 8.48 7.37
CA ASP A 261 2.93 9.93 7.45
C ASP A 261 4.25 10.38 6.81
N TRP A 262 5.36 9.77 7.20
CA TRP A 262 6.67 10.08 6.65
C TRP A 262 6.72 9.89 5.12
N LEU A 263 6.22 8.77 4.61
CA LEU A 263 6.17 8.52 3.17
C LEU A 263 5.24 9.49 2.44
N HIS A 264 4.15 9.92 3.06
CA HIS A 264 3.28 10.95 2.50
C HIS A 264 3.98 12.29 2.36
N LYS A 265 4.75 12.70 3.38
CA LYS A 265 5.55 13.94 3.37
C LYS A 265 6.65 13.85 2.32
N LEU A 266 7.46 12.80 2.35
CA LEU A 266 8.53 12.57 1.38
C LEU A 266 8.02 12.55 -0.07
N SER A 267 6.97 11.78 -0.35
CA SER A 267 6.42 11.72 -1.71
C SER A 267 5.80 13.03 -2.17
N ARG A 268 5.26 13.86 -1.26
CA ARG A 268 4.78 15.20 -1.61
C ARG A 268 5.93 16.12 -1.95
N GLN A 269 7.00 16.09 -1.16
CA GLN A 269 8.19 16.90 -1.38
C GLN A 269 8.83 16.60 -2.73
N ILE A 270 9.06 15.31 -3.04
CA ILE A 270 9.60 14.87 -4.33
C ILE A 270 8.71 15.33 -5.50
N CYS A 271 7.40 15.15 -5.41
CA CYS A 271 6.48 15.53 -6.50
C CYS A 271 6.28 17.04 -6.63
N ASN A 272 6.55 17.84 -5.60
CA ASN A 272 6.53 19.29 -5.70
C ASN A 272 7.80 19.82 -6.37
N GLU A 273 8.93 19.15 -6.19
CA GLU A 273 10.22 19.57 -6.74
C GLU A 273 10.43 19.09 -8.19
N TYR A 274 9.99 17.84 -8.49
CA TYR A 274 10.18 17.20 -9.78
C TYR A 274 8.86 16.90 -10.47
N GLU A 275 8.79 17.20 -11.77
CA GLU A 275 7.68 16.80 -12.63
C GLU A 275 7.68 15.30 -12.86
N THR A 276 8.84 14.75 -13.24
CA THR A 276 8.99 13.33 -13.56
C THR A 276 9.94 12.64 -12.59
N VAL A 277 9.46 11.56 -11.97
CA VAL A 277 10.24 10.70 -11.08
C VAL A 277 10.46 9.37 -11.76
N VAL A 278 11.72 9.02 -11.99
CA VAL A 278 12.12 7.80 -12.67
C VAL A 278 12.66 6.80 -11.67
N VAL A 279 12.12 5.57 -11.69
CA VAL A 279 12.52 4.49 -10.78
C VAL A 279 12.75 3.18 -11.56
N GLU A 280 13.46 2.25 -10.96
CA GLU A 280 13.59 0.92 -11.51
C GLU A 280 12.28 0.11 -11.41
N ASP A 281 11.96 -0.70 -12.44
CA ASP A 281 10.83 -1.65 -12.40
C ASP A 281 11.22 -2.94 -11.67
N ILE A 282 11.45 -2.82 -10.36
CA ILE A 282 11.85 -3.93 -9.50
C ILE A 282 10.62 -4.68 -8.98
N ASN A 283 10.70 -6.01 -8.96
CA ASN A 283 9.73 -6.86 -8.28
C ASN A 283 10.00 -6.90 -6.77
N LEU A 284 9.26 -6.08 -6.02
CA LEU A 284 9.41 -5.99 -4.56
C LEU A 284 9.09 -7.30 -3.81
N GLN A 285 8.28 -8.20 -4.39
CA GLN A 285 8.02 -9.51 -3.80
C GLN A 285 9.24 -10.41 -3.87
N THR A 286 9.99 -10.36 -4.96
CA THR A 286 11.26 -11.07 -5.08
C THR A 286 12.29 -10.53 -4.09
N MET A 287 12.40 -9.19 -3.96
CA MET A 287 13.27 -8.57 -2.95
C MET A 287 12.92 -8.96 -1.52
N SER A 288 11.64 -9.07 -1.18
CA SER A 288 11.21 -9.46 0.16
C SER A 288 11.48 -10.92 0.50
N LYS A 289 11.65 -11.79 -0.50
CA LYS A 289 12.04 -13.20 -0.32
C LYS A 289 13.56 -13.40 -0.17
N MET A 290 14.34 -12.48 -0.67
CA MET A 290 15.78 -12.44 -0.41
C MET A 290 15.97 -11.91 1.02
N ASN A 291 16.95 -12.34 1.77
CA ASN A 291 17.22 -12.11 3.21
C ASN A 291 16.95 -10.71 3.81
N HIS A 292 16.38 -9.80 3.03
CA HIS A 292 16.04 -8.40 3.39
C HIS A 292 14.55 -8.14 3.65
N GLY A 293 13.70 -9.18 3.74
CA GLY A 293 12.24 -9.01 3.82
C GLY A 293 11.75 -8.11 4.94
N LYS A 294 12.39 -8.13 6.11
CA LYS A 294 12.05 -7.23 7.23
C LYS A 294 12.37 -5.77 6.91
N VAL A 295 13.53 -5.52 6.30
CA VAL A 295 13.98 -4.16 5.93
C VAL A 295 13.10 -3.59 4.84
N VAL A 296 12.87 -4.34 3.75
CA VAL A 296 11.99 -3.94 2.65
C VAL A 296 10.57 -3.66 3.14
N GLY A 297 10.05 -4.48 4.06
CA GLY A 297 8.75 -4.28 4.70
C GLY A 297 8.71 -3.06 5.61
N ASP A 298 9.79 -2.76 6.35
CA ASP A 298 9.87 -1.57 7.20
C ASP A 298 10.02 -0.28 6.39
N GLN A 299 10.81 -0.30 5.36
CA GLN A 299 11.05 0.85 4.50
C GLN A 299 9.82 1.26 3.68
N GLY A 300 9.00 0.30 3.26
CA GLY A 300 7.74 0.59 2.56
C GLY A 300 7.90 1.13 1.13
N PHE A 301 8.90 0.67 0.37
CA PHE A 301 9.14 1.07 -1.04
C PHE A 301 7.89 1.05 -1.91
N GLY A 302 7.07 -0.03 -1.80
CA GLY A 302 5.84 -0.13 -2.57
C GLY A 302 4.84 0.98 -2.26
N MET A 303 4.79 1.42 -1.00
CA MET A 303 3.93 2.54 -0.59
C MET A 303 4.42 3.85 -1.19
N LEU A 304 5.74 4.15 -1.11
CA LEU A 304 6.31 5.37 -1.70
C LEU A 304 6.07 5.42 -3.21
N ARG A 305 6.36 4.32 -3.92
CA ARG A 305 6.10 4.21 -5.37
C ARG A 305 4.65 4.50 -5.74
N ASN A 306 3.71 3.91 -5.00
CA ASN A 306 2.29 4.16 -5.24
C ASN A 306 1.90 5.62 -4.91
N MET A 307 2.48 6.21 -3.86
CA MET A 307 2.23 7.60 -3.49
C MET A 307 2.76 8.58 -4.54
N ILE A 308 3.94 8.35 -5.10
CA ILE A 308 4.49 9.14 -6.21
C ILE A 308 3.61 8.98 -7.45
N ALA A 309 3.17 7.75 -7.79
CA ALA A 309 2.38 7.49 -8.99
C ALA A 309 1.06 8.28 -9.05
N TYR A 310 0.37 8.50 -7.91
CA TYR A 310 -0.84 9.29 -7.92
C TYR A 310 -0.65 10.79 -7.65
N LYS A 311 0.51 11.20 -7.10
CA LYS A 311 0.82 12.61 -6.82
C LYS A 311 1.57 13.30 -7.96
N GLY A 312 2.42 12.54 -8.69
CA GLY A 312 3.30 13.03 -9.73
C GLY A 312 3.29 12.16 -10.98
N ASN A 313 4.26 12.36 -11.84
CA ASN A 313 4.52 11.50 -13.00
C ASN A 313 5.60 10.47 -12.64
N LEU A 314 5.23 9.18 -12.54
CA LEU A 314 6.14 8.08 -12.23
C LEU A 314 6.45 7.27 -13.49
N VAL A 315 7.70 7.22 -13.85
CA VAL A 315 8.20 6.39 -14.96
C VAL A 315 9.03 5.24 -14.41
N ARG A 316 8.94 4.07 -15.03
CA ARG A 316 9.70 2.87 -14.65
C ARG A 316 10.63 2.48 -15.78
N VAL A 317 11.89 2.23 -15.44
CA VAL A 317 12.92 1.80 -16.38
C VAL A 317 13.43 0.40 -16.05
N ASN A 318 14.03 -0.26 -17.03
CA ASN A 318 14.62 -1.59 -16.86
C ASN A 318 15.81 -1.52 -15.86
N PRO A 319 15.82 -2.35 -14.79
CA PRO A 319 16.86 -2.33 -13.76
C PRO A 319 18.20 -2.93 -14.22
N LYS A 320 18.28 -3.51 -15.42
CA LYS A 320 19.51 -4.20 -15.89
C LYS A 320 20.70 -3.25 -15.94
N ASN A 321 21.78 -3.62 -15.22
CA ASN A 321 23.09 -2.96 -15.22
C ASN A 321 23.14 -1.50 -14.73
N THR A 322 22.12 -0.96 -14.10
CA THR A 322 22.10 0.44 -13.61
C THR A 322 23.27 0.74 -12.65
N SER A 323 23.55 -0.17 -11.71
CA SER A 323 24.66 0.00 -10.74
C SER A 323 26.04 -0.32 -11.32
N LYS A 324 26.13 -1.08 -12.44
CA LYS A 324 27.39 -1.57 -13.01
C LYS A 324 27.90 -0.74 -14.18
N THR A 325 27.03 0.00 -14.84
CA THR A 325 27.39 0.84 -15.98
C THR A 325 27.93 2.17 -15.48
N CYS A 326 29.08 2.56 -15.98
CA CYS A 326 29.64 3.88 -15.72
C CYS A 326 28.74 4.94 -16.33
N HIS A 327 28.24 5.86 -15.51
CA HIS A 327 27.41 6.96 -15.97
C HIS A 327 28.14 7.88 -16.96
N CYS A 328 29.46 8.09 -16.77
CA CYS A 328 30.24 8.99 -17.60
C CYS A 328 30.49 8.43 -19.02
N CYS A 329 31.04 7.22 -19.13
CA CYS A 329 31.47 6.66 -20.42
C CYS A 329 30.62 5.51 -20.94
N GLY A 330 29.65 4.99 -20.14
CA GLY A 330 28.81 3.86 -20.53
C GLY A 330 29.44 2.48 -20.44
N PHE A 331 30.70 2.36 -20.03
CA PHE A 331 31.34 1.07 -19.83
C PHE A 331 30.64 0.28 -18.72
N THR A 332 30.34 -1.00 -18.98
CA THR A 332 29.70 -1.87 -17.97
C THR A 332 30.82 -2.68 -17.27
N ASN A 333 31.04 -2.39 -15.98
CA ASN A 333 32.04 -3.05 -15.18
C ASN A 333 31.51 -4.34 -14.52
N PRO A 334 31.90 -5.55 -14.97
CA PRO A 334 31.41 -6.81 -14.40
C PRO A 334 31.91 -7.06 -12.98
N LYS A 335 32.98 -6.41 -12.56
CA LYS A 335 33.59 -6.56 -11.23
C LYS A 335 32.79 -5.87 -10.13
N VAL A 336 31.88 -4.95 -10.46
CA VAL A 336 30.99 -4.29 -9.48
C VAL A 336 29.99 -5.30 -8.97
N LYS A 337 30.25 -5.84 -7.78
CA LYS A 337 29.40 -6.80 -7.08
C LYS A 337 28.49 -6.09 -6.08
N VAL A 338 27.53 -6.86 -5.60
CA VAL A 338 26.68 -6.47 -4.47
C VAL A 338 27.55 -6.30 -3.21
N GLY A 339 27.52 -5.09 -2.59
CA GLY A 339 28.33 -4.77 -1.40
C GLY A 339 29.47 -3.78 -1.68
N VAL A 340 29.77 -3.50 -2.94
CA VAL A 340 30.73 -2.47 -3.32
C VAL A 340 30.01 -1.12 -3.33
N ASN A 341 30.40 -0.20 -2.45
CA ASN A 341 29.78 1.14 -2.35
C ASN A 341 30.48 2.16 -3.24
N TYR A 342 31.80 2.03 -3.43
CA TYR A 342 32.61 2.93 -4.27
C TYR A 342 33.43 2.13 -5.26
N TRP A 343 33.52 2.63 -6.48
CA TRP A 343 34.34 1.97 -7.51
C TRP A 343 34.88 2.98 -8.53
N GLU A 344 35.97 2.61 -9.17
CA GLU A 344 36.60 3.40 -10.23
C GLU A 344 36.37 2.70 -11.58
N CYS A 345 36.04 3.49 -12.60
CA CYS A 345 35.78 2.97 -13.92
C CYS A 345 37.12 2.59 -14.63
N PRO A 346 37.28 1.36 -15.05
CA PRO A 346 38.56 0.95 -15.71
C PRO A 346 38.73 1.57 -17.11
N ASN A 347 37.66 2.15 -17.70
CA ASN A 347 37.74 2.73 -19.03
C ASN A 347 37.99 4.25 -19.02
N CYS A 348 37.46 4.99 -18.04
CA CYS A 348 37.60 6.44 -17.99
C CYS A 348 38.06 6.97 -16.63
N SER A 349 38.49 6.10 -15.73
CA SER A 349 39.02 6.40 -14.38
C SER A 349 38.08 7.27 -13.51
N ALA A 350 36.80 7.42 -13.87
CA ALA A 350 35.86 8.13 -13.06
C ALA A 350 35.52 7.36 -11.78
N LYS A 351 35.56 8.04 -10.65
CA LYS A 351 35.21 7.47 -9.33
C LYS A 351 33.71 7.65 -9.06
N HIS A 352 33.06 6.58 -8.67
CA HIS A 352 31.62 6.53 -8.48
C HIS A 352 31.24 6.11 -7.06
N ASP A 353 30.33 6.86 -6.46
CA ASP A 353 29.39 6.30 -5.49
C ASP A 353 28.42 5.43 -6.28
N ARG A 354 28.30 4.15 -5.95
CA ARG A 354 27.53 3.17 -6.69
C ARG A 354 26.07 3.52 -6.80
N ASP A 355 25.47 4.03 -5.73
CA ASP A 355 24.02 4.30 -5.65
C ASP A 355 23.70 5.63 -6.37
N ILE A 356 24.56 6.64 -6.27
CA ILE A 356 24.45 7.86 -7.09
C ILE A 356 24.62 7.52 -8.58
N ASN A 357 25.61 6.71 -8.93
CA ASN A 357 25.81 6.26 -10.30
C ASN A 357 24.58 5.49 -10.84
N ALA A 358 23.95 4.66 -10.01
CA ALA A 358 22.73 3.96 -10.37
C ALA A 358 21.57 4.94 -10.63
N ALA A 359 21.36 5.91 -9.74
CA ALA A 359 20.33 6.93 -9.91
C ALA A 359 20.50 7.78 -11.17
N LEU A 360 21.74 8.13 -11.51
CA LEU A 360 22.10 8.82 -12.76
C LEU A 360 21.80 7.95 -13.99
N ASN A 361 22.15 6.67 -13.95
CA ASN A 361 21.85 5.74 -15.04
C ASN A 361 20.34 5.47 -15.20
N ILE A 362 19.57 5.49 -14.11
CA ILE A 362 18.11 5.41 -14.14
C ILE A 362 17.54 6.61 -14.90
N LEU A 363 17.97 7.82 -14.55
CA LEU A 363 17.55 9.05 -15.23
C LEU A 363 17.99 9.04 -16.71
N PHE A 364 19.23 8.63 -17.00
CA PHE A 364 19.74 8.54 -18.35
C PHE A 364 18.91 7.60 -19.25
N LYS A 365 18.50 6.43 -18.75
CA LYS A 365 17.63 5.50 -19.49
C LYS A 365 16.30 6.12 -19.88
N TYR A 366 15.72 6.93 -19.01
CA TYR A 366 14.51 7.68 -19.30
C TYR A 366 14.76 8.73 -20.39
N ASN A 367 15.77 9.58 -20.21
CA ASN A 367 16.11 10.63 -21.18
C ASN A 367 16.40 10.05 -22.57
N ALA A 368 17.13 8.94 -22.64
CA ALA A 368 17.38 8.23 -23.88
C ALA A 368 16.11 7.71 -24.55
N SER A 369 15.14 7.22 -23.75
CA SER A 369 13.85 6.76 -24.27
C SER A 369 12.97 7.89 -24.80
N GLN A 370 13.20 9.14 -24.36
CA GLN A 370 12.52 10.35 -24.85
C GLN A 370 13.24 11.03 -26.01
N GLY A 371 14.35 10.47 -26.51
CA GLY A 371 15.16 11.10 -27.57
C GLY A 371 15.94 12.33 -27.13
N ILE A 372 15.94 12.67 -25.83
CA ILE A 372 16.58 13.87 -25.28
C ILE A 372 18.10 13.73 -25.25
N VAL A 373 18.64 12.51 -25.32
CA VAL A 373 20.08 12.21 -25.20
C VAL A 373 20.59 11.53 -26.46
N GLY A 374 20.84 12.34 -27.50
CA GLY A 374 21.46 11.84 -28.74
C GLY A 374 22.95 12.14 -28.90
N ARG A 375 23.48 13.23 -28.34
CA ARG A 375 24.85 13.70 -28.60
C ARG A 375 25.60 14.37 -27.43
N GLU A 376 24.92 14.73 -26.33
CA GLU A 376 25.55 15.53 -25.26
C GLU A 376 26.41 14.73 -24.29
N ARG A 377 26.48 13.40 -24.40
CA ARG A 377 27.26 12.56 -23.50
C ARG A 377 28.78 12.74 -23.65
N ALA A 378 29.23 13.24 -24.79
CA ALA A 378 30.64 13.47 -25.06
C ALA A 378 31.14 14.83 -24.54
N GLU A 379 30.25 15.79 -24.29
CA GLU A 379 30.66 17.16 -23.89
C GLU A 379 30.57 17.44 -22.39
N SER A 380 29.90 16.59 -21.60
CA SER A 380 29.81 16.74 -20.13
C SER A 380 30.96 16.05 -19.37
N THR A 381 32.13 15.93 -19.95
CA THR A 381 33.33 15.39 -19.29
C THR A 381 33.76 16.19 -18.06
N ASN A 382 33.25 17.38 -17.86
CA ASN A 382 33.54 18.23 -16.69
C ASN A 382 32.63 17.98 -15.46
N ALA A 383 31.57 17.17 -15.57
CA ALA A 383 30.69 16.87 -14.43
C ALA A 383 31.12 15.61 -13.63
N CYS A 384 32.13 14.88 -14.09
CA CYS A 384 32.75 13.77 -13.38
C CYS A 384 33.92 14.19 -12.46
N GLY A 385 34.06 15.48 -12.22
CA GLY A 385 34.97 16.04 -11.22
C GLY A 385 34.58 15.58 -9.81
N ALA A 386 35.58 15.48 -8.95
CA ALA A 386 35.52 15.08 -7.55
C ALA A 386 34.28 15.60 -6.82
N PRO A 387 33.82 14.93 -5.74
CA PRO A 387 32.73 15.45 -4.95
C PRO A 387 33.03 16.87 -4.59
N SER A 388 32.26 17.82 -5.14
CA SER A 388 32.32 19.19 -4.67
C SER A 388 32.02 19.10 -3.18
N SER A 389 33.03 19.49 -2.41
CA SER A 389 32.96 19.63 -0.98
C SER A 389 31.60 20.21 -0.61
N ALA A 390 30.83 19.42 0.15
CA ALA A 390 29.79 19.86 1.05
C ALA A 390 28.96 21.03 0.56
N VAL A 391 28.06 20.82 -0.39
CA VAL A 391 26.82 21.58 -0.38
C VAL A 391 26.00 20.99 0.76
N LYS A 392 26.04 21.69 1.90
CA LYS A 392 25.25 21.41 3.07
C LYS A 392 23.77 21.47 2.69
N HIS A 393 23.18 20.37 2.31
CA HIS A 393 21.74 20.19 2.24
C HIS A 393 21.21 19.58 3.55
N GLU A 394 21.55 20.23 4.68
CA GLU A 394 20.91 19.98 5.98
C GLU A 394 19.44 20.40 6.01
N VAL A 395 18.93 21.03 4.97
CA VAL A 395 17.54 21.56 4.93
C VAL A 395 16.48 20.44 4.83
N PHE A 396 16.87 19.22 4.45
CA PHE A 396 15.90 18.12 4.31
C PHE A 396 15.52 17.41 5.62
N ILE A 397 16.23 17.67 6.73
CA ILE A 397 16.06 16.90 7.98
C ILE A 397 15.61 17.75 9.15
N SER A 398 15.87 19.07 9.16
CA SER A 398 15.59 19.92 10.35
C SER A 398 14.11 20.11 10.70
N SER A 399 13.18 19.80 9.78
CA SER A 399 11.73 19.84 10.08
C SER A 399 11.17 18.54 10.66
N PHE A 400 11.98 17.49 10.85
CA PHE A 400 11.51 16.17 11.31
C PHE A 400 11.90 15.83 12.75
N GLU A 401 12.82 16.57 13.37
CA GLU A 401 13.30 16.26 14.75
C GLU A 401 12.43 16.83 15.88
N SER A 402 11.48 17.73 15.59
CA SER A 402 10.69 18.40 16.64
C SER A 402 9.44 17.66 17.12
N PHE A 403 9.20 16.42 16.74
CA PHE A 403 8.03 15.63 17.17
C PHE A 403 8.39 14.31 17.87
N GLY A 404 9.38 14.34 18.77
CA GLY A 404 9.83 13.14 19.47
C GLY A 404 9.83 13.20 21.00
N SER A 405 9.25 14.25 21.61
CA SER A 405 9.13 14.35 23.06
C SER A 405 7.74 14.87 23.45
N GLU A 406 6.77 13.96 23.55
CA GLU A 406 5.64 13.98 24.49
C GLU A 406 5.01 12.58 24.55
#